data_00d9bd3991fe878b351656be2705e753
#
_entry.id   00d9bd3991fe878b351656be2705e753
#
_cell.length_a   1.000
_cell.length_b   1.000
_cell.length_c   1.000
_cell.angle_alpha   90.00
_cell.angle_beta   90.00
_cell.angle_gamma   90.00
#
_symmetry.space_group_name_H-M   'P 1'
#
loop_
_entity.id
_entity.type
_entity.pdbx_description
1 polymer ?
#
loop_
_entity_poly.entity_id
_entity_poly.type
_entity_poly.pdbx_seq_one_letter_code
_entity_poly.pdbx_strand_id
1 'polypeptide(L)'
;MSSPQPPNVPRSETAALPADLAALRAADLPVHGGRTMAYVYDAGIAGLDELAAGAHAAFAGVNGLDMTVFPSVVTLENEVVGRAAALLGGGERTAGTFTSGGTESCLLAVLTAREHAHRTRGVRRPEIVLPVTAHAAFHKAAHLFGLTVVTVPVHPRTFRVAASDLAAALTDDTALAVVSAPSYAHGVIDPVAEVAAAAATRGVLCHVDACIGGWYLGHRRLAADIPPPPAFDLAVPGVTSLSVDLHKYGYTPKGASVLLFRDAELRRHGWFAHASWPGYPVVNTTLQGTKSAGPLAAAWAVLREVGTAGYTELSRRVHLATRQLIEGIGRIEGLRVLGAPDASLVAVASDDPDLDPFVVADEMRSRGWYLQPQPAFAGSPPNLHLTVTAAVAAPERIAELLAELGAATIRARALGPTGVDPAVVALAAALDPDTLGPHEVAAALELAGVSADGALPARMAPVLAVLQALPPRLTERLLPELLGRLYALS
;
A
#
# COMPACT_ATOMS: atom_id res chain seq x y z
N MET A 1 6.41 -55.12 13.63
CA MET A 1 7.56 -54.24 13.31
C MET A 1 7.23 -52.88 13.96
N SER A 2 7.93 -52.54 15.05
CA SER A 2 7.77 -51.27 15.76
C SER A 2 8.32 -50.15 14.89
N SER A 3 7.51 -49.12 14.63
CA SER A 3 7.96 -47.89 13.95
C SER A 3 9.16 -47.29 14.71
N PRO A 4 10.24 -46.87 14.01
CA PRO A 4 11.34 -46.23 14.68
C PRO A 4 10.84 -44.93 15.39
N GLN A 5 11.20 -44.80 16.68
CA GLN A 5 10.95 -43.56 17.39
C GLN A 5 11.76 -42.44 16.72
N PRO A 6 11.13 -41.26 16.54
CA PRO A 6 11.87 -40.10 16.02
C PRO A 6 13.03 -39.74 16.95
N PRO A 7 14.13 -39.19 16.43
CA PRO A 7 15.27 -38.80 17.25
C PRO A 7 14.83 -37.81 18.34
N ASN A 8 15.28 -38.08 19.57
CA ASN A 8 15.00 -37.21 20.72
C ASN A 8 15.85 -35.94 20.59
N VAL A 9 15.29 -34.95 19.89
CA VAL A 9 15.85 -33.60 19.85
C VAL A 9 15.40 -32.90 21.14
N PRO A 10 16.32 -32.42 21.99
CA PRO A 10 15.95 -31.68 23.19
C PRO A 10 15.06 -30.50 22.81
N ARG A 11 13.84 -30.52 23.30
CA ARG A 11 12.93 -29.35 23.14
C ARG A 11 13.21 -28.40 24.29
N SER A 12 13.37 -27.12 24.00
CA SER A 12 13.26 -26.07 25.03
C SER A 12 11.87 -26.19 25.69
N GLU A 13 11.83 -26.25 27.01
CA GLU A 13 10.59 -26.45 27.78
C GLU A 13 9.64 -25.23 27.77
N THR A 14 9.98 -24.14 27.08
CA THR A 14 9.21 -22.91 27.07
C THR A 14 8.53 -22.65 25.74
N ALA A 15 7.21 -22.70 25.70
CA ALA A 15 6.37 -22.21 24.62
C ALA A 15 6.35 -20.66 24.52
N ALA A 16 7.10 -19.96 25.37
CA ALA A 16 7.23 -18.50 25.32
C ALA A 16 8.24 -18.07 24.24
N LEU A 17 7.96 -16.95 23.57
CA LEU A 17 8.92 -16.33 22.67
C LEU A 17 10.22 -16.04 23.44
N PRO A 18 11.40 -16.27 22.84
CA PRO A 18 12.66 -15.88 23.44
C PRO A 18 12.66 -14.41 23.86
N ALA A 19 13.19 -14.11 25.05
CA ALA A 19 13.25 -12.74 25.57
C ALA A 19 13.96 -11.78 24.59
N ASP A 20 14.96 -12.28 23.88
CA ASP A 20 15.71 -11.53 22.86
C ASP A 20 14.81 -11.07 21.70
N LEU A 21 13.86 -11.92 21.27
CA LEU A 21 12.92 -11.56 20.20
C LEU A 21 11.95 -10.45 20.64
N ALA A 22 11.54 -10.46 21.90
CA ALA A 22 10.73 -9.38 22.47
C ALA A 22 11.55 -8.07 22.60
N ALA A 23 12.83 -8.18 22.98
CA ALA A 23 13.72 -7.03 23.08
C ALA A 23 13.98 -6.35 21.72
N LEU A 24 14.07 -7.12 20.62
CA LEU A 24 14.22 -6.57 19.26
C LEU A 24 13.07 -5.64 18.87
N ARG A 25 11.86 -5.84 19.41
CA ARG A 25 10.69 -5.01 19.14
C ARG A 25 10.58 -3.76 19.99
N ALA A 26 11.47 -3.56 20.97
CA ALA A 26 11.37 -2.45 21.92
C ALA A 26 11.46 -1.06 21.25
N ALA A 27 12.10 -0.98 20.09
CA ALA A 27 12.23 0.26 19.30
C ALA A 27 11.10 0.44 18.26
N ASP A 28 10.23 -0.56 18.06
CA ASP A 28 9.14 -0.47 17.09
C ASP A 28 8.07 0.54 17.55
N LEU A 29 7.48 1.24 16.59
CA LEU A 29 6.27 2.00 16.87
C LEU A 29 5.10 1.05 17.20
N PRO A 30 4.16 1.48 18.07
CA PRO A 30 3.03 0.64 18.44
C PRO A 30 2.16 0.29 17.24
N VAL A 31 1.87 -0.99 17.07
CA VAL A 31 0.97 -1.48 16.00
C VAL A 31 -0.51 -1.45 16.41
N HIS A 32 -0.79 -1.18 17.70
CA HIS A 32 -2.14 -1.08 18.27
C HIS A 32 -2.38 0.28 18.90
N GLY A 33 -3.66 0.60 19.15
CA GLY A 33 -4.07 1.81 19.87
C GLY A 33 -4.21 3.06 18.99
N GLY A 34 -4.00 2.97 17.66
CA GLY A 34 -4.33 4.01 16.70
C GLY A 34 -3.42 5.24 16.70
N ARG A 35 -2.25 5.23 17.35
CA ARG A 35 -1.31 6.37 17.34
C ARG A 35 -0.31 6.34 16.19
N THR A 36 -0.15 5.20 15.52
CA THR A 36 0.64 5.05 14.29
C THR A 36 -0.30 5.13 13.09
N MET A 37 -0.35 6.30 12.44
CA MET A 37 -1.35 6.60 11.40
C MET A 37 -0.86 6.33 9.98
N ALA A 38 0.11 5.43 9.82
CA ALA A 38 0.53 4.87 8.54
C ALA A 38 1.09 3.47 8.76
N TYR A 39 1.08 2.63 7.71
CA TYR A 39 1.62 1.26 7.69
C TYR A 39 0.91 0.24 8.58
N VAL A 40 0.13 0.68 9.58
CA VAL A 40 -0.55 -0.13 10.58
C VAL A 40 -2.06 -0.07 10.36
N TYR A 41 -2.72 -1.22 10.46
CA TYR A 41 -4.17 -1.34 10.36
C TYR A 41 -4.66 -2.12 11.57
N ASP A 42 -5.33 -1.42 12.49
CA ASP A 42 -5.80 -1.95 13.76
C ASP A 42 -7.33 -1.84 13.82
N ALA A 43 -7.99 -2.98 14.03
CA ALA A 43 -9.44 -3.06 14.18
C ALA A 43 -9.91 -2.62 15.57
N GLY A 44 -9.01 -2.65 16.57
CA GLY A 44 -9.36 -2.45 17.98
C GLY A 44 -10.28 -3.55 18.54
N ILE A 45 -10.22 -4.78 17.98
CA ILE A 45 -11.02 -5.93 18.42
C ILE A 45 -10.14 -6.85 19.27
N ALA A 46 -10.52 -7.06 20.52
CA ALA A 46 -9.81 -7.97 21.42
C ALA A 46 -9.87 -9.42 20.91
N GLY A 47 -8.76 -10.15 21.03
CA GLY A 47 -8.66 -11.58 20.66
C GLY A 47 -8.51 -11.84 19.15
N LEU A 48 -8.56 -10.80 18.30
CA LEU A 48 -8.48 -10.97 16.85
C LEU A 48 -7.08 -11.41 16.42
N ASP A 49 -6.04 -10.88 17.05
CA ASP A 49 -4.66 -11.24 16.75
C ASP A 49 -4.31 -12.66 17.20
N GLU A 50 -4.82 -13.08 18.37
CA GLU A 50 -4.65 -14.44 18.88
C GLU A 50 -5.33 -15.46 17.96
N LEU A 51 -6.54 -15.14 17.46
CA LEU A 51 -7.23 -15.96 16.46
C LEU A 51 -6.41 -16.06 15.17
N ALA A 52 -5.93 -14.94 14.66
CA ALA A 52 -5.11 -14.90 13.44
C ALA A 52 -3.80 -15.67 13.61
N ALA A 53 -3.10 -15.49 14.74
CA ALA A 53 -1.87 -16.20 15.04
C ALA A 53 -2.10 -17.72 15.17
N GLY A 54 -3.18 -18.16 15.81
CA GLY A 54 -3.55 -19.56 15.91
C GLY A 54 -3.82 -20.20 14.57
N ALA A 55 -4.61 -19.53 13.71
CA ALA A 55 -4.91 -19.99 12.35
C ALA A 55 -3.64 -20.04 11.49
N HIS A 56 -2.77 -19.02 11.59
CA HIS A 56 -1.49 -18.99 10.89
C HIS A 56 -0.62 -20.17 11.30
N ALA A 57 -0.45 -20.42 12.60
CA ALA A 57 0.39 -21.50 13.12
C ALA A 57 -0.11 -22.88 12.67
N ALA A 58 -1.43 -23.09 12.63
CA ALA A 58 -2.04 -24.35 12.19
C ALA A 58 -1.73 -24.69 10.71
N PHE A 59 -1.50 -23.68 9.87
CA PHE A 59 -1.24 -23.82 8.44
C PHE A 59 0.17 -23.41 8.00
N ALA A 60 1.06 -23.07 8.92
CA ALA A 60 2.40 -22.58 8.60
C ALA A 60 3.23 -23.57 7.78
N GLY A 61 3.09 -24.87 8.04
CA GLY A 61 3.77 -25.96 7.32
C GLY A 61 3.04 -26.46 6.08
N VAL A 62 1.85 -25.96 5.77
CA VAL A 62 1.09 -26.35 4.57
C VAL A 62 1.61 -25.56 3.38
N ASN A 63 2.03 -26.26 2.32
CA ASN A 63 2.63 -25.66 1.13
C ASN A 63 1.57 -25.36 0.05
N GLY A 64 1.42 -24.09 -0.29
CA GLY A 64 0.51 -23.64 -1.34
C GLY A 64 1.00 -23.87 -2.78
N LEU A 65 2.12 -24.56 -2.98
CA LEU A 65 2.65 -24.88 -4.30
C LEU A 65 1.86 -26.00 -4.99
N ASP A 66 1.54 -27.07 -4.24
CA ASP A 66 0.89 -28.27 -4.79
C ASP A 66 -0.44 -28.53 -4.11
N MET A 67 -1.50 -28.18 -4.81
CA MET A 67 -2.88 -28.29 -4.36
C MET A 67 -3.40 -29.74 -4.39
N THR A 68 -2.70 -30.66 -5.05
CA THR A 68 -3.05 -32.09 -5.06
C THR A 68 -2.61 -32.77 -3.78
N VAL A 69 -1.54 -32.27 -3.17
CA VAL A 69 -1.04 -32.72 -1.86
C VAL A 69 -1.79 -32.00 -0.71
N PHE A 70 -2.09 -30.72 -0.91
CA PHE A 70 -2.73 -29.86 0.11
C PHE A 70 -4.04 -29.25 -0.40
N PRO A 71 -5.14 -30.04 -0.57
CA PRO A 71 -6.40 -29.56 -1.13
C PRO A 71 -7.11 -28.48 -0.28
N SER A 72 -6.78 -28.39 1.01
CA SER A 72 -7.29 -27.35 1.90
C SER A 72 -6.93 -25.93 1.44
N VAL A 73 -5.78 -25.77 0.76
CA VAL A 73 -5.34 -24.47 0.22
C VAL A 73 -6.33 -23.97 -0.83
N VAL A 74 -6.80 -24.86 -1.73
CA VAL A 74 -7.79 -24.50 -2.76
C VAL A 74 -9.09 -24.04 -2.12
N THR A 75 -9.56 -24.75 -1.10
CA THR A 75 -10.79 -24.41 -0.39
C THR A 75 -10.68 -23.04 0.28
N LEU A 76 -9.60 -22.82 1.04
CA LEU A 76 -9.36 -21.54 1.71
C LEU A 76 -9.23 -20.38 0.72
N GLU A 77 -8.45 -20.57 -0.36
CA GLU A 77 -8.24 -19.52 -1.36
C GLU A 77 -9.56 -19.18 -2.08
N ASN A 78 -10.33 -20.19 -2.50
CA ASN A 78 -11.62 -19.97 -3.14
C ASN A 78 -12.62 -19.25 -2.23
N GLU A 79 -12.66 -19.56 -0.93
CA GLU A 79 -13.54 -18.87 0.01
C GLU A 79 -13.10 -17.41 0.23
N VAL A 80 -11.82 -17.15 0.40
CA VAL A 80 -11.28 -15.78 0.60
C VAL A 80 -11.49 -14.95 -0.66
N VAL A 81 -11.13 -15.47 -1.83
CA VAL A 81 -11.33 -14.81 -3.13
C VAL A 81 -12.82 -14.60 -3.41
N GLY A 82 -13.66 -15.61 -3.12
CA GLY A 82 -15.12 -15.54 -3.30
C GLY A 82 -15.75 -14.41 -2.45
N ARG A 83 -15.31 -14.24 -1.20
CA ARG A 83 -15.76 -13.11 -0.34
C ARG A 83 -15.36 -11.77 -0.92
N ALA A 84 -14.13 -11.64 -1.39
CA ALA A 84 -13.65 -10.41 -2.02
C ALA A 84 -14.43 -10.12 -3.32
N ALA A 85 -14.66 -11.12 -4.16
CA ALA A 85 -15.43 -10.98 -5.39
C ALA A 85 -16.88 -10.54 -5.10
N ALA A 86 -17.55 -11.20 -4.15
CA ALA A 86 -18.92 -10.86 -3.77
C ALA A 86 -19.04 -9.41 -3.24
N LEU A 87 -18.06 -8.96 -2.45
CA LEU A 87 -18.04 -7.59 -1.92
C LEU A 87 -17.78 -6.54 -3.02
N LEU A 88 -16.95 -6.87 -4.01
CA LEU A 88 -16.40 -5.92 -4.98
C LEU A 88 -17.00 -6.10 -6.40
N GLY A 89 -18.27 -6.45 -6.45
CA GLY A 89 -19.05 -6.44 -7.69
C GLY A 89 -18.69 -7.54 -8.69
N GLY A 90 -18.06 -8.64 -8.21
CA GLY A 90 -17.76 -9.79 -9.04
C GLY A 90 -19.03 -10.55 -9.47
N GLY A 91 -19.05 -11.01 -10.73
CA GLY A 91 -20.09 -11.87 -11.29
C GLY A 91 -19.65 -13.34 -11.35
N GLU A 92 -20.48 -14.19 -11.96
CA GLU A 92 -20.27 -15.65 -12.06
C GLU A 92 -18.96 -16.06 -12.73
N ARG A 93 -18.44 -15.23 -13.66
CA ARG A 93 -17.17 -15.49 -14.36
C ARG A 93 -15.95 -14.99 -13.62
N THR A 94 -16.14 -14.18 -12.56
CA THR A 94 -15.05 -13.57 -11.81
C THR A 94 -14.12 -14.64 -11.23
N ALA A 95 -12.84 -14.42 -11.38
CA ALA A 95 -11.80 -15.27 -10.83
C ALA A 95 -10.75 -14.41 -10.11
N GLY A 96 -10.02 -14.99 -9.18
CA GLY A 96 -9.00 -14.25 -8.45
C GLY A 96 -7.88 -15.14 -7.97
N THR A 97 -6.90 -14.50 -7.32
CA THR A 97 -5.72 -15.16 -6.74
C THR A 97 -5.39 -14.47 -5.42
N PHE A 98 -5.12 -15.27 -4.40
CA PHE A 98 -4.56 -14.77 -3.14
C PHE A 98 -3.05 -14.53 -3.31
N THR A 99 -2.58 -13.36 -2.92
CA THR A 99 -1.19 -12.90 -3.09
C THR A 99 -0.58 -12.48 -1.76
N SER A 100 0.73 -12.32 -1.74
CA SER A 100 1.49 -11.92 -0.55
C SER A 100 1.34 -10.45 -0.16
N GLY A 101 0.63 -9.65 -0.96
CA GLY A 101 0.40 -8.22 -0.71
C GLY A 101 0.08 -7.44 -1.98
N GLY A 102 -0.34 -6.18 -1.80
CA GLY A 102 -0.76 -5.30 -2.89
C GLY A 102 0.30 -5.13 -3.98
N THR A 103 1.58 -5.08 -3.61
CA THR A 103 2.65 -5.01 -4.60
C THR A 103 2.63 -6.23 -5.54
N GLU A 104 2.50 -7.45 -5.01
CA GLU A 104 2.41 -8.65 -5.85
C GLU A 104 1.13 -8.64 -6.69
N SER A 105 0.00 -8.21 -6.12
CA SER A 105 -1.25 -8.06 -6.87
C SER A 105 -1.09 -7.10 -8.05
N CYS A 106 -0.48 -5.92 -7.86
CA CYS A 106 -0.21 -4.97 -8.93
C CYS A 106 0.77 -5.54 -9.98
N LEU A 107 1.84 -6.22 -9.54
CA LEU A 107 2.78 -6.88 -10.45
C LEU A 107 2.07 -7.90 -11.34
N LEU A 108 1.25 -8.76 -10.76
CA LEU A 108 0.49 -9.78 -11.50
C LEU A 108 -0.56 -9.17 -12.43
N ALA A 109 -1.20 -8.05 -12.05
CA ALA A 109 -2.12 -7.34 -12.94
C ALA A 109 -1.39 -6.81 -14.19
N VAL A 110 -0.21 -6.19 -14.02
CA VAL A 110 0.63 -5.70 -15.12
C VAL A 110 1.18 -6.85 -15.97
N LEU A 111 1.67 -7.93 -15.34
CA LEU A 111 2.12 -9.13 -16.05
C LEU A 111 0.99 -9.72 -16.91
N THR A 112 -0.19 -9.88 -16.31
CA THR A 112 -1.38 -10.40 -17.02
C THR A 112 -1.74 -9.52 -18.22
N ALA A 113 -1.72 -8.20 -18.05
CA ALA A 113 -2.03 -7.26 -19.13
C ALA A 113 -0.98 -7.31 -20.26
N ARG A 114 0.31 -7.39 -19.90
CA ARG A 114 1.39 -7.56 -20.87
C ARG A 114 1.19 -8.82 -21.72
N GLU A 115 1.01 -9.97 -21.05
CA GLU A 115 0.85 -11.26 -21.75
C GLU A 115 -0.43 -11.30 -22.59
N HIS A 116 -1.52 -10.71 -22.09
CA HIS A 116 -2.75 -10.54 -22.86
C HIS A 116 -2.52 -9.70 -24.12
N ALA A 117 -1.90 -8.51 -23.98
CA ALA A 117 -1.61 -7.63 -25.11
C ALA A 117 -0.70 -8.28 -26.16
N HIS A 118 0.34 -9.01 -25.70
CA HIS A 118 1.22 -9.79 -26.58
C HIS A 118 0.44 -10.84 -27.39
N ARG A 119 -0.39 -11.65 -26.73
CA ARG A 119 -1.05 -12.81 -27.34
C ARG A 119 -2.26 -12.44 -28.19
N THR A 120 -3.02 -11.43 -27.79
CA THR A 120 -4.29 -11.08 -28.45
C THR A 120 -4.19 -9.94 -29.45
N ARG A 121 -3.23 -9.02 -29.25
CA ARG A 121 -3.06 -7.82 -30.09
C ARG A 121 -1.68 -7.74 -30.77
N GLY A 122 -0.75 -8.65 -30.44
CA GLY A 122 0.61 -8.65 -31.02
C GLY A 122 1.49 -7.49 -30.57
N VAL A 123 1.14 -6.80 -29.47
CA VAL A 123 1.89 -5.65 -28.95
C VAL A 123 3.28 -6.10 -28.53
N ARG A 124 4.33 -5.47 -29.07
CA ARG A 124 5.73 -5.80 -28.82
C ARG A 124 6.41 -4.93 -27.77
N ARG A 125 5.93 -3.70 -27.60
CA ARG A 125 6.44 -2.72 -26.64
C ARG A 125 5.28 -2.21 -25.78
N PRO A 126 4.77 -3.05 -24.86
CA PRO A 126 3.58 -2.70 -24.10
C PRO A 126 3.83 -1.50 -23.19
N GLU A 127 2.80 -0.66 -23.07
CA GLU A 127 2.76 0.50 -22.19
C GLU A 127 1.74 0.30 -21.09
N ILE A 128 1.95 0.96 -19.95
CA ILE A 128 0.93 1.20 -18.94
C ILE A 128 0.66 2.70 -18.84
N VAL A 129 -0.60 3.08 -18.82
CA VAL A 129 -1.05 4.48 -18.67
C VAL A 129 -1.69 4.64 -17.31
N LEU A 130 -1.21 5.61 -16.53
CA LEU A 130 -1.63 5.77 -15.14
C LEU A 130 -1.54 7.24 -14.68
N PRO A 131 -2.37 7.67 -13.70
CA PRO A 131 -2.20 8.96 -13.06
C PRO A 131 -0.84 9.06 -12.35
N VAL A 132 -0.28 10.25 -12.28
CA VAL A 132 0.96 10.52 -11.53
C VAL A 132 0.85 10.16 -10.03
N THR A 133 -0.37 10.01 -9.52
CA THR A 133 -0.70 9.60 -8.14
C THR A 133 -0.84 8.09 -7.95
N ALA A 134 -0.67 7.28 -9.01
CA ALA A 134 -0.72 5.83 -8.90
C ALA A 134 0.43 5.29 -8.04
N HIS A 135 0.18 4.18 -7.35
CA HIS A 135 1.15 3.60 -6.42
C HIS A 135 2.44 3.15 -7.14
N ALA A 136 3.58 3.35 -6.50
CA ALA A 136 4.92 3.00 -7.03
C ALA A 136 5.08 1.52 -7.44
N ALA A 137 4.21 0.62 -6.98
CA ALA A 137 4.19 -0.79 -7.41
C ALA A 137 4.01 -0.96 -8.93
N PHE A 138 3.31 -0.04 -9.61
CA PHE A 138 3.15 -0.07 -11.07
C PHE A 138 4.44 0.32 -11.80
N HIS A 139 5.19 1.31 -11.28
CA HIS A 139 6.52 1.63 -11.78
C HIS A 139 7.49 0.46 -11.60
N LYS A 140 7.45 -0.20 -10.43
CA LYS A 140 8.22 -1.43 -10.17
C LYS A 140 7.83 -2.55 -11.13
N ALA A 141 6.54 -2.75 -11.39
CA ALA A 141 6.05 -3.77 -12.33
C ALA A 141 6.55 -3.50 -13.75
N ALA A 142 6.44 -2.24 -14.21
CA ALA A 142 6.93 -1.84 -15.52
C ALA A 142 8.44 -2.07 -15.67
N HIS A 143 9.23 -1.70 -14.65
CA HIS A 143 10.66 -1.96 -14.61
C HIS A 143 10.98 -3.44 -14.71
N LEU A 144 10.33 -4.29 -13.90
CA LEU A 144 10.61 -5.74 -13.85
C LEU A 144 10.17 -6.46 -15.15
N PHE A 145 9.09 -6.02 -15.77
CA PHE A 145 8.47 -6.71 -16.90
C PHE A 145 8.72 -6.03 -18.26
N GLY A 146 9.49 -4.94 -18.28
CA GLY A 146 9.89 -4.27 -19.52
C GLY A 146 8.75 -3.53 -20.21
N LEU A 147 7.91 -2.81 -19.46
CA LEU A 147 6.88 -1.94 -20.00
C LEU A 147 7.30 -0.47 -19.92
N THR A 148 6.79 0.34 -20.85
CA THR A 148 6.88 1.80 -20.76
C THR A 148 5.78 2.35 -19.85
N VAL A 149 6.13 3.27 -18.96
CA VAL A 149 5.16 3.99 -18.12
C VAL A 149 4.83 5.33 -18.75
N VAL A 150 3.54 5.56 -18.99
CA VAL A 150 2.99 6.85 -19.43
C VAL A 150 2.20 7.44 -18.28
N THR A 151 2.73 8.50 -17.68
CA THR A 151 2.09 9.18 -16.55
C THR A 151 1.22 10.33 -17.02
N VAL A 152 0.02 10.45 -16.47
CA VAL A 152 -0.95 11.53 -16.75
C VAL A 152 -1.04 12.45 -15.53
N PRO A 153 -0.87 13.76 -15.67
CA PRO A 153 -1.02 14.71 -14.58
C PRO A 153 -2.41 14.67 -13.95
N VAL A 154 -2.48 15.05 -12.67
CA VAL A 154 -3.74 15.22 -11.95
C VAL A 154 -4.04 16.70 -11.75
N HIS A 155 -5.30 17.04 -11.53
CA HIS A 155 -5.70 18.42 -11.27
C HIS A 155 -5.14 18.88 -9.89
N PRO A 156 -4.44 20.04 -9.80
CA PRO A 156 -3.64 20.43 -8.62
C PRO A 156 -4.45 20.73 -7.34
N ARG A 157 -5.79 20.85 -7.44
CA ARG A 157 -6.66 21.07 -6.29
C ARG A 157 -7.48 19.86 -5.89
N THR A 158 -7.87 19.02 -6.86
CA THR A 158 -8.69 17.83 -6.59
C THR A 158 -7.87 16.56 -6.50
N PHE A 159 -6.65 16.56 -7.03
CA PHE A 159 -5.72 15.43 -7.11
C PHE A 159 -6.29 14.21 -7.86
N ARG A 160 -7.29 14.44 -8.72
CA ARG A 160 -7.89 13.45 -9.61
C ARG A 160 -7.36 13.65 -11.03
N VAL A 161 -7.14 12.57 -11.74
CA VAL A 161 -6.87 12.62 -13.18
C VAL A 161 -8.15 13.02 -13.92
N ALA A 162 -8.01 13.81 -14.99
CA ALA A 162 -9.13 13.98 -15.91
C ALA A 162 -9.25 12.73 -16.80
N ALA A 163 -10.45 12.17 -16.90
CA ALA A 163 -10.69 10.98 -17.71
C ALA A 163 -10.34 11.21 -19.20
N SER A 164 -10.58 12.44 -19.71
CA SER A 164 -10.21 12.85 -21.06
C SER A 164 -8.70 12.76 -21.31
N ASP A 165 -7.90 13.21 -20.34
CA ASP A 165 -6.45 13.25 -20.47
C ASP A 165 -5.86 11.84 -20.44
N LEU A 166 -6.40 10.97 -19.56
CA LEU A 166 -6.00 9.58 -19.53
C LEU A 166 -6.43 8.85 -20.82
N ALA A 167 -7.64 9.08 -21.30
CA ALA A 167 -8.12 8.52 -22.56
C ALA A 167 -7.29 8.97 -23.77
N ALA A 168 -6.83 10.22 -23.79
CA ALA A 168 -5.96 10.76 -24.84
C ALA A 168 -4.55 10.14 -24.82
N ALA A 169 -4.09 9.71 -23.66
CA ALA A 169 -2.79 9.05 -23.49
C ALA A 169 -2.79 7.56 -23.91
N LEU A 170 -3.96 6.94 -24.14
CA LEU A 170 -4.03 5.55 -24.60
C LEU A 170 -3.62 5.43 -26.06
N THR A 171 -2.73 4.48 -26.34
CA THR A 171 -2.22 4.13 -27.67
C THR A 171 -2.57 2.69 -28.04
N ASP A 172 -2.23 2.27 -29.24
CA ASP A 172 -2.37 0.86 -29.67
C ASP A 172 -1.38 -0.06 -28.94
N ASP A 173 -0.30 0.48 -28.37
CA ASP A 173 0.67 -0.23 -27.55
C ASP A 173 0.26 -0.29 -26.05
N THR A 174 -0.76 0.44 -25.64
CA THR A 174 -1.22 0.42 -24.24
C THR A 174 -1.80 -0.95 -23.88
N ALA A 175 -1.18 -1.64 -22.93
CA ALA A 175 -1.65 -2.92 -22.38
C ALA A 175 -2.65 -2.71 -21.23
N LEU A 176 -2.45 -1.68 -20.41
CA LEU A 176 -3.20 -1.45 -19.17
C LEU A 176 -3.39 0.04 -18.90
N ALA A 177 -4.63 0.43 -18.66
CA ALA A 177 -4.97 1.68 -17.98
C ALA A 177 -5.14 1.39 -16.48
N VAL A 178 -4.54 2.22 -15.62
CA VAL A 178 -4.61 2.07 -14.15
C VAL A 178 -5.33 3.27 -13.56
N VAL A 179 -6.23 3.03 -12.62
CA VAL A 179 -6.90 4.04 -11.78
C VAL A 179 -6.93 3.56 -10.34
N SER A 180 -7.02 4.48 -9.38
CA SER A 180 -6.96 4.16 -7.95
C SER A 180 -8.29 4.41 -7.23
N ALA A 181 -8.63 3.53 -6.29
CA ALA A 181 -9.80 3.67 -5.45
C ALA A 181 -9.49 3.35 -3.96
N PRO A 182 -8.92 4.31 -3.21
CA PRO A 182 -8.43 5.64 -3.61
C PRO A 182 -6.94 5.67 -3.97
N SER A 183 -6.46 6.81 -4.49
CA SER A 183 -5.03 7.11 -4.52
C SER A 183 -4.48 7.21 -3.10
N TYR A 184 -3.29 6.64 -2.85
CA TYR A 184 -2.69 6.62 -1.52
C TYR A 184 -2.44 8.02 -0.98
N ALA A 185 -1.84 8.88 -1.79
CA ALA A 185 -1.36 10.19 -1.34
C ALA A 185 -2.46 11.12 -0.84
N HIS A 186 -3.67 11.10 -1.44
CA HIS A 186 -4.71 12.10 -1.19
C HIS A 186 -6.08 11.52 -0.82
N GLY A 187 -6.24 10.19 -0.81
CA GLY A 187 -7.51 9.56 -0.44
C GLY A 187 -8.66 9.77 -1.43
N VAL A 188 -8.39 10.23 -2.65
CA VAL A 188 -9.41 10.50 -3.68
C VAL A 188 -9.56 9.31 -4.64
N ILE A 189 -10.79 9.06 -5.08
CA ILE A 189 -11.10 8.02 -6.07
C ILE A 189 -11.00 8.63 -7.47
N ASP A 190 -10.25 8.03 -8.36
CA ASP A 190 -10.15 8.41 -9.76
C ASP A 190 -11.49 8.21 -10.52
N PRO A 191 -11.69 8.81 -11.70
CA PRO A 191 -12.91 8.66 -12.50
C PRO A 191 -12.98 7.27 -13.16
N VAL A 192 -13.20 6.23 -12.34
CA VAL A 192 -13.08 4.82 -12.75
C VAL A 192 -13.99 4.47 -13.91
N ALA A 193 -15.25 4.91 -13.89
CA ALA A 193 -16.24 4.55 -14.90
C ALA A 193 -15.87 5.12 -16.28
N GLU A 194 -15.46 6.37 -16.32
CA GLU A 194 -15.12 7.08 -17.55
C GLU A 194 -13.82 6.52 -18.16
N VAL A 195 -12.82 6.25 -17.32
CA VAL A 195 -11.54 5.67 -17.77
C VAL A 195 -11.74 4.23 -18.25
N ALA A 196 -12.49 3.42 -17.52
CA ALA A 196 -12.79 2.04 -17.91
C ALA A 196 -13.55 1.97 -19.24
N ALA A 197 -14.51 2.87 -19.46
CA ALA A 197 -15.23 2.98 -20.72
C ALA A 197 -14.29 3.36 -21.87
N ALA A 198 -13.42 4.35 -21.68
CA ALA A 198 -12.44 4.77 -22.69
C ALA A 198 -11.45 3.64 -23.02
N ALA A 199 -10.93 2.93 -22.01
CA ALA A 199 -10.05 1.79 -22.23
C ALA A 199 -10.75 0.66 -23.02
N ALA A 200 -12.00 0.34 -22.66
CA ALA A 200 -12.77 -0.70 -23.35
C ALA A 200 -12.99 -0.42 -24.83
N THR A 201 -13.22 0.85 -25.23
CA THR A 201 -13.38 1.23 -26.65
C THR A 201 -12.13 0.97 -27.51
N ARG A 202 -10.97 0.88 -26.87
CA ARG A 202 -9.67 0.61 -27.51
C ARG A 202 -9.18 -0.83 -27.31
N GLY A 203 -9.96 -1.69 -26.65
CA GLY A 203 -9.52 -3.04 -26.30
C GLY A 203 -8.35 -3.06 -25.30
N VAL A 204 -8.17 -1.98 -24.53
CA VAL A 204 -7.18 -1.85 -23.45
C VAL A 204 -7.80 -2.37 -22.15
N LEU A 205 -7.04 -3.12 -21.36
CA LEU A 205 -7.45 -3.55 -20.04
C LEU A 205 -7.47 -2.38 -19.05
N CYS A 206 -8.40 -2.41 -18.09
CA CYS A 206 -8.49 -1.39 -17.04
C CYS A 206 -8.37 -2.06 -15.66
N HIS A 207 -7.36 -1.68 -14.87
CA HIS A 207 -7.13 -2.12 -13.51
C HIS A 207 -7.50 -1.05 -12.50
N VAL A 208 -8.23 -1.44 -11.47
CA VAL A 208 -8.50 -0.59 -10.32
C VAL A 208 -7.58 -1.00 -9.17
N ASP A 209 -6.65 -0.12 -8.82
CA ASP A 209 -5.89 -0.27 -7.58
C ASP A 209 -6.77 0.15 -6.39
N ALA A 210 -7.43 -0.83 -5.80
CA ALA A 210 -8.20 -0.68 -4.58
C ALA A 210 -7.49 -1.36 -3.38
N CYS A 211 -6.17 -1.54 -3.46
CA CYS A 211 -5.38 -2.19 -2.41
C CYS A 211 -5.67 -1.62 -1.03
N ILE A 212 -5.69 -0.29 -0.89
CA ILE A 212 -5.95 0.30 0.42
C ILE A 212 -7.44 0.49 0.70
N GLY A 213 -8.24 0.85 -0.30
CA GLY A 213 -9.62 1.26 -0.08
C GLY A 213 -10.67 0.19 -0.32
N GLY A 214 -10.39 -0.81 -1.14
CA GLY A 214 -11.41 -1.73 -1.67
C GLY A 214 -12.25 -2.42 -0.60
N TRP A 215 -11.61 -2.95 0.44
CA TRP A 215 -12.34 -3.61 1.53
C TRP A 215 -13.20 -2.63 2.33
N TYR A 216 -12.64 -1.49 2.68
CA TYR A 216 -13.33 -0.40 3.38
C TYR A 216 -14.50 0.17 2.55
N LEU A 217 -14.26 0.55 1.30
CA LEU A 217 -15.27 1.16 0.43
C LEU A 217 -16.41 0.17 0.10
N GLY A 218 -16.08 -1.10 -0.11
CA GLY A 218 -17.05 -2.15 -0.34
C GLY A 218 -18.02 -2.32 0.84
N HIS A 219 -17.49 -2.39 2.07
CA HIS A 219 -18.31 -2.49 3.28
C HIS A 219 -19.01 -1.17 3.63
N ARG A 220 -18.36 -0.01 3.41
CA ARG A 220 -19.01 1.31 3.59
C ARG A 220 -20.28 1.43 2.75
N ARG A 221 -20.31 0.89 1.54
CA ARG A 221 -21.49 0.89 0.67
C ARG A 221 -22.70 0.18 1.28
N LEU A 222 -22.48 -0.76 2.20
CA LEU A 222 -23.51 -1.54 2.87
C LEU A 222 -24.11 -0.81 4.09
N ALA A 223 -23.50 0.27 4.57
CA ALA A 223 -24.01 1.07 5.67
C ALA A 223 -25.07 2.04 5.16
N ALA A 224 -26.31 1.89 5.64
CA ALA A 224 -27.48 2.61 5.13
C ALA A 224 -27.55 4.08 5.56
N ASP A 225 -26.84 4.46 6.63
CA ASP A 225 -26.92 5.79 7.26
C ASP A 225 -25.79 6.76 6.84
N ILE A 226 -24.91 6.32 5.95
CA ILE A 226 -23.82 7.15 5.40
C ILE A 226 -23.81 7.10 3.86
N PRO A 227 -23.32 8.17 3.18
CA PRO A 227 -23.28 8.19 1.73
C PRO A 227 -22.42 7.04 1.15
N PRO A 228 -22.88 6.34 0.11
CA PRO A 228 -22.06 5.33 -0.56
C PRO A 228 -20.84 5.98 -1.25
N PRO A 229 -19.76 5.24 -1.45
CA PRO A 229 -18.64 5.73 -2.25
C PRO A 229 -19.03 5.84 -3.74
N PRO A 230 -18.30 6.62 -4.55
CA PRO A 230 -18.37 6.53 -6.01
C PRO A 230 -18.19 5.09 -6.50
N ALA A 231 -18.74 4.75 -7.66
CA ALA A 231 -18.57 3.42 -8.25
C ALA A 231 -17.09 3.19 -8.64
N PHE A 232 -16.51 2.06 -8.24
CA PHE A 232 -15.06 1.84 -8.40
C PHE A 232 -14.68 0.37 -8.69
N ASP A 233 -15.61 -0.56 -8.58
CA ASP A 233 -15.31 -2.00 -8.54
C ASP A 233 -15.61 -2.74 -9.85
N LEU A 234 -15.59 -4.08 -9.81
CA LEU A 234 -15.84 -4.93 -10.98
C LEU A 234 -17.26 -4.81 -11.56
N ALA A 235 -18.20 -4.22 -10.81
CA ALA A 235 -19.52 -3.91 -11.36
C ALA A 235 -19.48 -2.77 -12.39
N VAL A 236 -18.43 -1.95 -12.38
CA VAL A 236 -18.24 -0.88 -13.37
C VAL A 236 -17.89 -1.50 -14.73
N PRO A 237 -18.70 -1.25 -15.79
CA PRO A 237 -18.41 -1.74 -17.12
C PRO A 237 -17.04 -1.25 -17.61
N GLY A 238 -16.23 -2.16 -18.18
CA GLY A 238 -14.87 -1.83 -18.65
C GLY A 238 -13.76 -2.13 -17.64
N VAL A 239 -14.04 -2.21 -16.34
CA VAL A 239 -13.05 -2.69 -15.35
C VAL A 239 -12.77 -4.16 -15.59
N THR A 240 -11.50 -4.54 -15.77
CA THR A 240 -11.08 -5.91 -16.08
C THR A 240 -10.37 -6.62 -14.93
N SER A 241 -9.78 -5.88 -14.01
CA SER A 241 -9.14 -6.41 -12.81
C SER A 241 -9.16 -5.39 -11.66
N LEU A 242 -9.03 -5.89 -10.43
CA LEU A 242 -9.02 -5.09 -9.21
C LEU A 242 -8.15 -5.77 -8.15
N SER A 243 -7.31 -5.00 -7.47
CA SER A 243 -6.52 -5.45 -6.32
C SER A 243 -7.07 -4.93 -5.01
N VAL A 244 -7.09 -5.77 -3.96
CA VAL A 244 -7.56 -5.40 -2.61
C VAL A 244 -6.72 -6.08 -1.53
N ASP A 245 -6.18 -5.29 -0.58
CA ASP A 245 -5.37 -5.84 0.50
C ASP A 245 -6.21 -6.14 1.74
N LEU A 246 -6.23 -7.41 2.10
CA LEU A 246 -6.91 -7.86 3.32
C LEU A 246 -6.11 -7.44 4.57
N HIS A 247 -4.78 -7.37 4.47
CA HIS A 247 -3.90 -6.92 5.55
C HIS A 247 -3.93 -5.38 5.79
N LYS A 248 -4.83 -4.67 5.11
CA LYS A 248 -5.15 -3.27 5.37
C LYS A 248 -6.50 -3.20 6.11
N TYR A 249 -7.58 -2.79 5.47
CA TYR A 249 -8.89 -2.68 6.13
C TYR A 249 -9.63 -4.02 6.30
N GLY A 250 -9.07 -5.12 5.82
CA GLY A 250 -9.48 -6.46 6.25
C GLY A 250 -8.91 -6.85 7.61
N TYR A 251 -8.00 -6.05 8.18
CA TYR A 251 -7.40 -6.22 9.50
C TYR A 251 -6.76 -7.59 9.73
N THR A 252 -6.30 -8.22 8.65
CA THR A 252 -5.58 -9.50 8.71
C THR A 252 -4.09 -9.26 8.93
N PRO A 253 -3.33 -10.24 9.40
CA PRO A 253 -1.87 -10.15 9.42
C PRO A 253 -1.29 -9.81 8.04
N LYS A 254 -0.09 -9.21 8.03
CA LYS A 254 0.62 -8.89 6.77
C LYS A 254 0.83 -10.14 5.92
N GLY A 255 0.90 -9.97 4.61
CA GLY A 255 1.04 -11.08 3.67
C GLY A 255 -0.29 -11.55 3.07
N ALA A 256 -1.33 -10.71 3.05
CA ALA A 256 -2.66 -11.06 2.54
C ALA A 256 -3.24 -9.97 1.63
N SER A 257 -3.39 -10.28 0.35
CA SER A 257 -4.07 -9.47 -0.67
C SER A 257 -4.80 -10.38 -1.64
N VAL A 258 -5.75 -9.84 -2.37
CA VAL A 258 -6.49 -10.54 -3.44
C VAL A 258 -6.42 -9.73 -4.71
N LEU A 259 -6.08 -10.39 -5.81
CA LEU A 259 -6.22 -9.86 -7.16
C LEU A 259 -7.42 -10.52 -7.82
N LEU A 260 -8.41 -9.73 -8.20
CA LEU A 260 -9.60 -10.16 -8.92
C LEU A 260 -9.49 -9.83 -10.40
N PHE A 261 -10.01 -10.72 -11.23
CA PHE A 261 -10.18 -10.54 -12.66
C PHE A 261 -11.63 -10.74 -13.04
N ARG A 262 -12.10 -10.04 -14.07
CA ARG A 262 -13.46 -10.17 -14.61
C ARG A 262 -13.79 -11.62 -14.99
N ASP A 263 -12.79 -12.37 -15.48
CA ASP A 263 -12.97 -13.77 -15.84
C ASP A 263 -11.68 -14.59 -15.69
N ALA A 264 -11.84 -15.91 -15.67
CA ALA A 264 -10.76 -16.87 -15.48
C ALA A 264 -9.81 -16.96 -16.69
N GLU A 265 -10.26 -16.61 -17.89
CA GLU A 265 -9.41 -16.62 -19.09
C GLU A 265 -8.37 -15.52 -19.00
N LEU A 266 -8.81 -14.31 -18.66
CA LEU A 266 -7.90 -13.20 -18.44
C LEU A 266 -6.87 -13.51 -17.34
N ARG A 267 -7.30 -14.07 -16.20
CA ARG A 267 -6.41 -14.45 -15.10
C ARG A 267 -5.27 -15.37 -15.55
N ARG A 268 -5.55 -16.33 -16.44
CA ARG A 268 -4.56 -17.32 -16.89
C ARG A 268 -3.41 -16.73 -17.70
N HIS A 269 -3.53 -15.54 -18.27
CA HIS A 269 -2.43 -14.88 -18.95
C HIS A 269 -1.26 -14.55 -18.01
N GLY A 270 -1.51 -14.34 -16.71
CA GLY A 270 -0.48 -14.08 -15.69
C GLY A 270 0.19 -15.34 -15.12
N TRP A 271 -0.26 -16.55 -15.50
CA TRP A 271 0.29 -17.78 -14.97
C TRP A 271 1.54 -18.22 -15.72
N PHE A 272 2.52 -18.70 -14.99
CA PHE A 272 3.70 -19.35 -15.55
C PHE A 272 3.52 -20.87 -15.54
N ALA A 273 3.80 -21.54 -16.66
CA ALA A 273 3.82 -22.98 -16.75
C ALA A 273 5.07 -23.45 -17.49
N HIS A 274 5.75 -24.48 -16.95
CA HIS A 274 6.96 -25.06 -17.56
C HIS A 274 7.06 -26.55 -17.26
N ALA A 275 7.32 -27.34 -18.30
CA ALA A 275 7.44 -28.79 -18.20
C ALA A 275 8.78 -29.33 -18.73
N SER A 276 9.63 -28.48 -19.33
CA SER A 276 10.89 -28.89 -19.99
C SER A 276 12.08 -28.73 -19.05
N TRP A 277 12.04 -29.40 -17.90
CA TRP A 277 13.15 -29.46 -16.94
C TRP A 277 13.11 -30.81 -16.21
N PRO A 278 14.20 -31.28 -15.54
CA PRO A 278 14.28 -32.61 -14.95
C PRO A 278 13.53 -32.82 -13.62
N GLY A 279 12.59 -31.93 -13.26
CA GLY A 279 11.71 -32.07 -12.10
C GLY A 279 10.28 -32.47 -12.50
N TYR A 280 9.33 -31.83 -11.90
CA TYR A 280 7.89 -31.99 -12.17
C TYR A 280 7.36 -30.83 -13.02
N PRO A 281 6.25 -30.98 -13.76
CA PRO A 281 5.62 -29.86 -14.44
C PRO A 281 5.20 -28.79 -13.45
N VAL A 282 5.67 -27.56 -13.63
CA VAL A 282 5.41 -26.42 -12.74
C VAL A 282 4.29 -25.57 -13.31
N VAL A 283 3.34 -25.17 -12.46
CA VAL A 283 2.41 -24.06 -12.72
C VAL A 283 2.42 -23.12 -11.51
N ASN A 284 2.83 -21.89 -11.73
CA ASN A 284 2.81 -20.85 -10.70
C ASN A 284 1.71 -19.84 -11.02
N THR A 285 0.77 -19.66 -10.09
CA THR A 285 -0.32 -18.70 -10.17
C THR A 285 0.05 -17.33 -9.59
N THR A 286 1.21 -17.27 -8.88
CA THR A 286 1.78 -16.10 -8.24
C THR A 286 3.27 -16.00 -8.57
N LEU A 287 3.96 -14.95 -8.10
CA LEU A 287 5.40 -14.80 -8.29
C LEU A 287 6.21 -15.82 -7.46
N GLN A 288 5.64 -16.30 -6.37
CA GLN A 288 6.25 -17.32 -5.53
C GLN A 288 5.87 -18.73 -6.03
N GLY A 289 6.82 -19.66 -5.93
CA GLY A 289 6.53 -21.09 -6.06
C GLY A 289 6.05 -21.66 -4.72
N THR A 290 6.98 -22.07 -3.86
CA THR A 290 6.66 -22.49 -2.49
C THR A 290 6.19 -21.30 -1.67
N LYS A 291 5.01 -21.44 -1.07
CA LYS A 291 4.42 -20.43 -0.16
C LYS A 291 3.69 -21.11 0.99
N SER A 292 3.82 -20.55 2.20
CA SER A 292 3.06 -21.01 3.37
C SER A 292 1.56 -20.67 3.21
N ALA A 293 0.68 -21.58 3.60
CA ALA A 293 -0.74 -21.31 3.70
C ALA A 293 -1.14 -20.56 4.99
N GLY A 294 -0.19 -20.30 5.89
CA GLY A 294 -0.44 -19.59 7.15
C GLY A 294 -1.12 -18.24 6.98
N PRO A 295 -0.61 -17.31 6.14
CA PRO A 295 -1.27 -16.02 5.90
C PRO A 295 -2.68 -16.15 5.32
N LEU A 296 -2.91 -17.13 4.44
CA LEU A 296 -4.23 -17.40 3.87
C LEU A 296 -5.22 -17.89 4.94
N ALA A 297 -4.80 -18.82 5.79
CA ALA A 297 -5.62 -19.33 6.89
C ALA A 297 -5.93 -18.25 7.93
N ALA A 298 -4.95 -17.41 8.27
CA ALA A 298 -5.16 -16.27 9.16
C ALA A 298 -6.17 -15.27 8.57
N ALA A 299 -6.04 -14.94 7.28
CA ALA A 299 -6.99 -14.08 6.59
C ALA A 299 -8.40 -14.70 6.60
N TRP A 300 -8.52 -15.97 6.28
CA TRP A 300 -9.80 -16.69 6.29
C TRP A 300 -10.48 -16.64 7.66
N ALA A 301 -9.72 -16.86 8.75
CA ALA A 301 -10.24 -16.84 10.12
C ALA A 301 -10.74 -15.44 10.52
N VAL A 302 -9.93 -14.40 10.28
CA VAL A 302 -10.28 -13.01 10.58
C VAL A 302 -11.52 -12.56 9.80
N LEU A 303 -11.59 -12.88 8.49
CA LEU A 303 -12.72 -12.51 7.64
C LEU A 303 -14.04 -13.17 8.11
N ARG A 304 -13.97 -14.37 8.67
CA ARG A 304 -15.15 -15.06 9.22
C ARG A 304 -15.56 -14.50 10.56
N GLU A 305 -14.60 -14.24 11.44
CA GLU A 305 -14.85 -13.71 12.79
C GLU A 305 -15.52 -12.34 12.74
N VAL A 306 -14.93 -11.41 11.99
CA VAL A 306 -15.48 -10.05 11.86
C VAL A 306 -16.79 -10.05 11.07
N GLY A 307 -16.86 -10.83 10.00
CA GLY A 307 -18.07 -10.99 9.17
C GLY A 307 -18.52 -9.69 8.51
N THR A 308 -19.53 -9.78 7.64
CA THR A 308 -20.04 -8.63 6.89
C THR A 308 -20.57 -7.52 7.79
N ALA A 309 -21.34 -7.86 8.83
CA ALA A 309 -21.89 -6.86 9.75
C ALA A 309 -20.80 -6.11 10.52
N GLY A 310 -19.78 -6.84 11.03
CA GLY A 310 -18.65 -6.23 11.72
C GLY A 310 -17.86 -5.28 10.84
N TYR A 311 -17.50 -5.71 9.63
CA TYR A 311 -16.79 -4.83 8.68
C TYR A 311 -17.62 -3.63 8.24
N THR A 312 -18.94 -3.77 8.10
CA THR A 312 -19.83 -2.65 7.78
C THR A 312 -19.81 -1.60 8.89
N GLU A 313 -19.90 -2.03 10.14
CA GLU A 313 -19.83 -1.12 11.29
C GLU A 313 -18.43 -0.50 11.45
N LEU A 314 -17.34 -1.27 11.31
CA LEU A 314 -15.99 -0.72 11.33
C LEU A 314 -15.79 0.34 10.23
N SER A 315 -16.25 0.06 9.01
CA SER A 315 -16.15 1.00 7.88
C SER A 315 -17.00 2.26 8.09
N ARG A 316 -18.20 2.10 8.68
CA ARG A 316 -19.06 3.22 9.07
C ARG A 316 -18.37 4.14 10.10
N ARG A 317 -17.81 3.57 11.15
CA ARG A 317 -17.05 4.31 12.18
C ARG A 317 -15.85 5.04 11.58
N VAL A 318 -15.07 4.37 10.75
CA VAL A 318 -13.93 4.97 10.03
C VAL A 318 -14.37 6.15 9.17
N HIS A 319 -15.50 6.04 8.46
CA HIS A 319 -16.02 7.13 7.65
C HIS A 319 -16.37 8.36 8.50
N LEU A 320 -17.14 8.17 9.58
CA LEU A 320 -17.55 9.25 10.45
C LEU A 320 -16.36 9.93 11.13
N ALA A 321 -15.41 9.14 11.63
CA ALA A 321 -14.18 9.65 12.23
C ALA A 321 -13.31 10.43 11.22
N THR A 322 -13.22 9.96 9.97
CA THR A 322 -12.50 10.68 8.91
C THR A 322 -13.15 12.05 8.64
N ARG A 323 -14.47 12.12 8.60
CA ARG A 323 -15.20 13.40 8.44
C ARG A 323 -14.94 14.34 9.61
N GLN A 324 -15.03 13.83 10.84
CA GLN A 324 -14.72 14.60 12.05
C GLN A 324 -13.28 15.12 12.06
N LEU A 325 -12.32 14.28 11.64
CA LEU A 325 -10.91 14.66 11.54
C LEU A 325 -10.71 15.78 10.51
N ILE A 326 -11.30 15.66 9.32
CA ILE A 326 -11.21 16.69 8.25
C ILE A 326 -11.76 18.02 8.75
N GLU A 327 -12.93 18.01 9.40
CA GLU A 327 -13.55 19.23 9.97
C GLU A 327 -12.70 19.83 11.10
N GLY A 328 -12.11 18.97 11.95
CA GLY A 328 -11.24 19.40 13.04
C GLY A 328 -9.96 20.03 12.53
N ILE A 329 -9.31 19.44 11.52
CA ILE A 329 -8.10 20.00 10.89
C ILE A 329 -8.39 21.38 10.30
N GLY A 330 -9.55 21.57 9.65
CA GLY A 330 -9.94 22.85 9.08
C GLY A 330 -10.13 23.99 10.12
N ARG A 331 -10.13 23.67 11.42
CA ARG A 331 -10.18 24.65 12.53
C ARG A 331 -8.80 24.95 13.12
N ILE A 332 -7.75 24.23 12.70
CA ILE A 332 -6.38 24.48 13.15
C ILE A 332 -5.76 25.50 12.19
N GLU A 333 -5.44 26.68 12.71
CA GLU A 333 -4.87 27.76 11.93
C GLU A 333 -3.56 27.36 11.25
N GLY A 334 -3.47 27.60 9.95
CA GLY A 334 -2.31 27.28 9.11
C GLY A 334 -2.32 25.86 8.51
N LEU A 335 -3.26 24.98 8.91
CA LEU A 335 -3.40 23.67 8.29
C LEU A 335 -4.60 23.61 7.35
N ARG A 336 -4.46 22.83 6.28
CA ARG A 336 -5.55 22.49 5.38
C ARG A 336 -5.48 21.06 4.88
N VAL A 337 -6.61 20.47 4.58
CA VAL A 337 -6.70 19.17 3.92
C VAL A 337 -6.53 19.36 2.42
N LEU A 338 -5.72 18.50 1.79
CA LEU A 338 -5.53 18.46 0.35
C LEU A 338 -6.67 17.71 -0.34
N GLY A 339 -7.26 18.32 -1.35
CA GLY A 339 -8.37 17.73 -2.10
C GLY A 339 -9.66 17.56 -1.28
N ALA A 340 -10.48 16.60 -1.71
CA ALA A 340 -11.69 16.17 -1.00
C ALA A 340 -11.64 14.63 -0.92
N PRO A 341 -11.07 14.07 0.15
CA PRO A 341 -10.92 12.63 0.30
C PRO A 341 -12.26 11.90 0.25
N ASP A 342 -12.38 10.87 -0.58
CA ASP A 342 -13.54 9.97 -0.63
C ASP A 342 -13.41 8.83 0.37
N ALA A 343 -12.19 8.55 0.81
CA ALA A 343 -11.86 7.43 1.68
C ALA A 343 -11.22 7.91 2.99
N SER A 344 -10.63 7.00 3.71
CA SER A 344 -10.07 7.14 5.06
C SER A 344 -8.61 7.63 5.11
N LEU A 345 -8.11 8.17 4.01
CA LEU A 345 -6.77 8.74 3.88
C LEU A 345 -6.88 10.25 3.79
N VAL A 346 -6.12 10.97 4.62
CA VAL A 346 -6.17 12.44 4.69
C VAL A 346 -4.76 12.99 4.55
N ALA A 347 -4.56 13.84 3.54
CA ALA A 347 -3.33 14.59 3.36
C ALA A 347 -3.49 16.00 3.90
N VAL A 348 -2.58 16.45 4.77
CA VAL A 348 -2.64 17.73 5.48
C VAL A 348 -1.42 18.57 5.14
N ALA A 349 -1.62 19.72 4.54
CA ALA A 349 -0.58 20.67 4.18
C ALA A 349 -0.74 21.99 4.93
N SER A 350 0.22 22.88 4.74
CA SER A 350 0.17 24.24 5.23
C SER A 350 0.25 25.24 4.06
N ASP A 351 -0.46 26.36 4.16
CA ASP A 351 -0.28 27.56 3.32
C ASP A 351 0.48 28.66 4.07
N ASP A 352 0.82 28.43 5.35
CA ASP A 352 1.62 29.31 6.18
C ASP A 352 3.12 29.05 5.91
N PRO A 353 3.90 30.03 5.41
CA PRO A 353 5.31 29.84 5.11
C PRO A 353 6.18 29.56 6.35
N ASP A 354 5.70 29.92 7.55
CA ASP A 354 6.40 29.68 8.81
C ASP A 354 6.07 28.30 9.41
N LEU A 355 5.16 27.54 8.76
CA LEU A 355 4.71 26.23 9.23
C LEU A 355 5.12 25.11 8.30
N ASP A 356 6.21 24.44 8.64
CA ASP A 356 6.73 23.28 7.91
C ASP A 356 6.03 21.98 8.37
N PRO A 357 5.32 21.25 7.49
CA PRO A 357 4.70 19.97 7.83
C PRO A 357 5.68 18.92 8.37
N PHE A 358 6.94 18.93 7.95
CA PHE A 358 7.94 17.99 8.47
C PHE A 358 8.30 18.28 9.94
N VAL A 359 8.35 19.56 10.32
CA VAL A 359 8.52 19.94 11.73
C VAL A 359 7.29 19.57 12.55
N VAL A 360 6.07 19.72 11.98
CA VAL A 360 4.85 19.22 12.64
C VAL A 360 4.90 17.71 12.85
N ALA A 361 5.40 16.92 11.89
CA ALA A 361 5.56 15.48 12.05
C ALA A 361 6.50 15.11 13.21
N ASP A 362 7.64 15.81 13.33
CA ASP A 362 8.59 15.60 14.43
C ASP A 362 7.97 15.96 15.79
N GLU A 363 7.22 17.06 15.87
CA GLU A 363 6.49 17.45 17.08
C GLU A 363 5.39 16.44 17.45
N MET A 364 4.66 15.90 16.48
CA MET A 364 3.70 14.83 16.70
C MET A 364 4.37 13.56 17.19
N ARG A 365 5.53 13.19 16.60
CA ARG A 365 6.31 12.03 17.04
C ARG A 365 6.77 12.15 18.50
N SER A 366 7.22 13.34 18.93
CA SER A 366 7.58 13.61 20.32
C SER A 366 6.41 13.48 21.30
N ARG A 367 5.17 13.55 20.81
CA ARG A 367 3.91 13.38 21.54
C ARG A 367 3.33 11.96 21.43
N GLY A 368 4.11 11.03 20.83
CA GLY A 368 3.74 9.62 20.69
C GLY A 368 2.78 9.34 19.52
N TRP A 369 2.67 10.26 18.54
CA TRP A 369 1.90 10.06 17.32
C TRP A 369 2.81 9.99 16.10
N TYR A 370 2.59 9.02 15.24
CA TYR A 370 3.27 8.93 13.95
C TYR A 370 2.33 9.35 12.82
N LEU A 371 2.62 10.46 12.18
CA LEU A 371 2.03 10.93 10.92
C LEU A 371 3.09 10.79 9.84
N GLN A 372 2.74 10.30 8.66
CA GLN A 372 3.73 10.07 7.61
C GLN A 372 4.00 11.35 6.82
N PRO A 373 5.22 11.91 6.84
CA PRO A 373 5.60 13.01 5.98
C PRO A 373 5.61 12.58 4.51
N GLN A 374 5.07 13.42 3.64
CA GLN A 374 5.13 13.26 2.18
C GLN A 374 5.83 14.50 1.59
N PRO A 375 6.98 14.34 0.90
CA PRO A 375 7.62 15.42 0.15
C PRO A 375 6.73 15.98 -0.96
N ALA A 376 7.02 17.20 -1.40
CA ALA A 376 6.36 17.78 -2.56
C ALA A 376 6.59 16.94 -3.82
N PHE A 377 5.54 16.75 -4.61
CA PHE A 377 5.66 16.04 -5.88
C PHE A 377 4.52 16.42 -6.83
N ALA A 378 4.84 16.69 -8.10
CA ALA A 378 3.87 16.88 -9.18
C ALA A 378 2.71 17.85 -8.85
N GLY A 379 3.02 18.98 -8.21
CA GLY A 379 2.05 19.99 -7.80
C GLY A 379 1.38 19.75 -6.44
N SER A 380 1.61 18.61 -5.80
CA SER A 380 1.27 18.41 -4.38
C SER A 380 2.33 19.06 -3.50
N PRO A 381 1.98 19.96 -2.56
CA PRO A 381 2.94 20.51 -1.61
C PRO A 381 3.40 19.47 -0.60
N PRO A 382 4.46 19.73 0.18
CA PRO A 382 4.81 18.92 1.35
C PRO A 382 3.60 18.77 2.25
N ASN A 383 3.38 17.56 2.76
CA ASN A 383 2.19 17.29 3.56
C ASN A 383 2.40 16.13 4.53
N LEU A 384 1.43 15.93 5.42
CA LEU A 384 1.32 14.81 6.34
C LEU A 384 0.21 13.89 5.88
N HIS A 385 0.51 12.62 5.71
CA HIS A 385 -0.48 11.61 5.39
C HIS A 385 -0.96 10.91 6.67
N LEU A 386 -2.28 10.81 6.80
CA LEU A 386 -2.97 10.17 7.91
C LEU A 386 -3.88 9.07 7.37
N THR A 387 -3.71 7.85 7.89
CA THR A 387 -4.57 6.70 7.64
C THR A 387 -5.51 6.49 8.83
N VAL A 388 -6.80 6.74 8.65
CA VAL A 388 -7.81 6.55 9.71
C VAL A 388 -8.26 5.10 9.72
N THR A 389 -7.90 4.34 10.76
CA THR A 389 -8.32 2.94 10.98
C THR A 389 -9.41 2.85 12.05
N ALA A 390 -9.97 1.67 12.28
CA ALA A 390 -11.02 1.49 13.28
C ALA A 390 -10.56 1.81 14.72
N ALA A 391 -9.31 1.54 15.07
CA ALA A 391 -8.76 1.91 16.37
C ALA A 391 -8.62 3.42 16.57
N VAL A 392 -8.40 4.17 15.47
CA VAL A 392 -8.39 5.65 15.48
C VAL A 392 -9.82 6.21 15.59
N ALA A 393 -10.81 5.47 15.13
CA ALA A 393 -12.19 5.94 14.97
C ALA A 393 -12.98 6.09 16.28
N ALA A 394 -12.35 5.90 17.43
CA ALA A 394 -12.96 6.26 18.72
C ALA A 394 -13.01 7.80 18.86
N PRO A 395 -14.17 8.38 19.26
CA PRO A 395 -14.32 9.84 19.36
C PRO A 395 -13.25 10.50 20.23
N GLU A 396 -12.89 9.86 21.33
CA GLU A 396 -11.87 10.33 22.28
C GLU A 396 -10.49 10.38 21.62
N ARG A 397 -10.19 9.41 20.75
CA ARG A 397 -8.93 9.31 20.04
C ARG A 397 -8.81 10.41 18.96
N ILE A 398 -9.90 10.71 18.26
CA ILE A 398 -9.93 11.82 17.29
C ILE A 398 -9.79 13.17 18.00
N ALA A 399 -10.44 13.36 19.15
CA ALA A 399 -10.32 14.58 19.93
C ALA A 399 -8.88 14.78 20.46
N GLU A 400 -8.26 13.71 20.98
CA GLU A 400 -6.86 13.71 21.40
C GLU A 400 -5.92 14.05 20.23
N LEU A 401 -6.06 13.37 19.08
CA LEU A 401 -5.26 13.64 17.88
C LEU A 401 -5.33 15.12 17.46
N LEU A 402 -6.53 15.68 17.42
CA LEU A 402 -6.73 17.09 17.03
C LEU A 402 -6.10 18.06 18.03
N ALA A 403 -6.22 17.79 19.32
CA ALA A 403 -5.61 18.62 20.37
C ALA A 403 -4.06 18.58 20.27
N GLU A 404 -3.48 17.39 20.12
CA GLU A 404 -2.03 17.23 19.96
C GLU A 404 -1.52 17.83 18.64
N LEU A 405 -2.28 17.70 17.55
CA LEU A 405 -1.95 18.30 16.27
C LEU A 405 -1.96 19.84 16.35
N GLY A 406 -2.94 20.43 17.04
CA GLY A 406 -2.98 21.86 17.31
C GLY A 406 -1.76 22.34 18.12
N ALA A 407 -1.43 21.63 19.20
CA ALA A 407 -0.25 21.95 20.01
C ALA A 407 1.08 21.78 19.23
N ALA A 408 1.20 20.73 18.43
CA ALA A 408 2.33 20.50 17.54
C ALA A 408 2.48 21.60 16.49
N THR A 409 1.37 22.06 15.91
CA THR A 409 1.34 23.16 14.93
C THR A 409 1.84 24.46 15.54
N ILE A 410 1.38 24.84 16.74
CA ILE A 410 1.87 26.02 17.45
C ILE A 410 3.38 25.93 17.72
N ARG A 411 3.83 24.78 18.14
CA ARG A 411 5.26 24.58 18.43
C ARG A 411 6.11 24.58 17.16
N ALA A 412 5.65 23.94 16.08
CA ALA A 412 6.33 23.93 14.79
C ALA A 412 6.49 25.34 14.21
N ARG A 413 5.43 26.17 14.28
CA ARG A 413 5.50 27.58 13.86
C ARG A 413 6.51 28.38 14.67
N ALA A 414 6.62 28.15 15.97
CA ALA A 414 7.64 28.79 16.82
C ALA A 414 9.08 28.34 16.51
N LEU A 415 9.26 27.15 15.98
CA LEU A 415 10.57 26.63 15.53
C LEU A 415 10.93 27.14 14.14
N GLY A 416 9.94 27.47 13.32
CA GLY A 416 10.11 27.85 11.92
C GLY A 416 10.40 26.66 11.00
N PRO A 417 10.44 26.92 9.68
CA PRO A 417 10.71 25.90 8.68
C PRO A 417 12.16 25.42 8.72
N THR A 418 12.36 24.17 8.34
CA THR A 418 13.70 23.60 8.21
C THR A 418 14.35 24.07 6.91
N GLY A 419 15.37 24.92 7.02
CA GLY A 419 16.17 25.35 5.89
C GLY A 419 17.16 24.28 5.43
N VAL A 420 17.48 24.28 4.14
CA VAL A 420 18.61 23.52 3.57
C VAL A 420 19.67 24.53 3.16
N ASP A 421 20.95 24.27 3.51
CA ASP A 421 22.05 25.12 3.08
C ASP A 421 22.08 25.22 1.54
N PRO A 422 22.01 26.43 0.96
CA PRO A 422 22.06 26.62 -0.49
C PRO A 422 23.28 25.95 -1.13
N ALA A 423 24.40 25.85 -0.41
CA ALA A 423 25.59 25.18 -0.91
C ALA A 423 25.38 23.67 -1.09
N VAL A 424 24.61 23.03 -0.18
CA VAL A 424 24.23 21.62 -0.31
C VAL A 424 23.32 21.40 -1.52
N VAL A 425 22.35 22.29 -1.74
CA VAL A 425 21.45 22.22 -2.91
C VAL A 425 22.23 22.40 -4.20
N ALA A 426 23.15 23.38 -4.26
CA ALA A 426 23.99 23.63 -5.43
C ALA A 426 24.92 22.45 -5.72
N LEU A 427 25.55 21.87 -4.70
CA LEU A 427 26.39 20.68 -4.83
C LEU A 427 25.57 19.50 -5.37
N ALA A 428 24.40 19.23 -4.77
CA ALA A 428 23.52 18.14 -5.20
C ALA A 428 23.06 18.29 -6.65
N ALA A 429 22.76 19.52 -7.08
CA ALA A 429 22.36 19.79 -8.47
C ALA A 429 23.51 19.59 -9.48
N ALA A 430 24.77 19.69 -9.02
CA ALA A 430 25.96 19.47 -9.85
C ALA A 430 26.39 18.00 -9.94
N LEU A 431 25.87 17.13 -9.08
CA LEU A 431 26.20 15.71 -9.07
C LEU A 431 25.46 14.98 -10.19
N ASP A 432 26.18 14.15 -10.95
CA ASP A 432 25.56 13.23 -11.92
C ASP A 432 25.32 11.87 -11.24
N PRO A 433 24.03 11.47 -11.04
CA PRO A 433 23.69 10.23 -10.36
C PRO A 433 24.29 8.97 -11.00
N ASP A 434 24.54 9.00 -12.31
CA ASP A 434 25.04 7.85 -13.07
C ASP A 434 26.55 7.63 -12.89
N THR A 435 27.30 8.66 -12.44
CA THR A 435 28.76 8.61 -12.27
C THR A 435 29.22 8.61 -10.82
N LEU A 436 28.29 8.77 -9.85
CA LEU A 436 28.61 8.78 -8.42
C LEU A 436 29.24 7.47 -7.95
N GLY A 437 30.48 7.57 -7.45
CA GLY A 437 31.18 6.48 -6.78
C GLY A 437 30.73 6.28 -5.31
N PRO A 438 31.09 5.14 -4.68
CA PRO A 438 30.69 4.84 -3.31
C PRO A 438 31.09 5.90 -2.26
N HIS A 439 32.24 6.53 -2.43
CA HIS A 439 32.73 7.58 -1.52
C HIS A 439 31.88 8.86 -1.60
N GLU A 440 31.48 9.27 -2.80
CA GLU A 440 30.67 10.46 -3.02
C GLU A 440 29.24 10.23 -2.50
N VAL A 441 28.70 9.04 -2.69
CA VAL A 441 27.41 8.63 -2.10
C VAL A 441 27.46 8.64 -0.58
N ALA A 442 28.56 8.12 0.01
CA ALA A 442 28.75 8.15 1.46
C ALA A 442 28.78 9.58 2.00
N ALA A 443 29.55 10.46 1.38
CA ALA A 443 29.63 11.87 1.76
C ALA A 443 28.27 12.59 1.61
N ALA A 444 27.51 12.31 0.56
CA ALA A 444 26.17 12.87 0.35
C ALA A 444 25.17 12.44 1.44
N LEU A 445 25.23 11.18 1.88
CA LEU A 445 24.39 10.68 2.99
C LEU A 445 24.77 11.31 4.33
N GLU A 446 26.05 11.49 4.60
CA GLU A 446 26.53 12.18 5.82
C GLU A 446 26.10 13.65 5.85
N LEU A 447 26.17 14.35 4.72
CA LEU A 447 25.65 15.71 4.58
C LEU A 447 24.13 15.78 4.80
N ALA A 448 23.40 14.73 4.46
CA ALA A 448 21.96 14.59 4.75
C ALA A 448 21.67 14.21 6.22
N GLY A 449 22.70 14.08 7.08
CA GLY A 449 22.54 13.76 8.50
C GLY A 449 22.40 12.26 8.80
N VAL A 450 22.75 11.40 7.85
CA VAL A 450 22.77 9.93 8.03
C VAL A 450 24.15 9.52 8.53
N SER A 451 24.24 8.88 9.68
CA SER A 451 25.50 8.38 10.23
C SER A 451 26.09 7.21 9.42
N ALA A 452 27.38 6.94 9.62
CA ALA A 452 28.09 5.89 8.87
C ALA A 452 27.48 4.48 9.04
N ASP A 453 26.88 4.21 10.19
CA ASP A 453 26.15 2.97 10.51
C ASP A 453 24.69 2.97 10.02
N GLY A 454 24.25 4.02 9.32
CA GLY A 454 22.91 4.19 8.82
C GLY A 454 21.88 4.69 9.85
N ALA A 455 22.30 4.97 11.11
CA ALA A 455 21.38 5.48 12.12
C ALA A 455 20.76 6.82 11.70
N LEU A 456 19.44 6.92 11.83
CA LEU A 456 18.70 8.14 11.51
C LEU A 456 18.54 9.02 12.75
N PRO A 457 18.55 10.35 12.59
CA PRO A 457 18.36 11.27 13.70
C PRO A 457 16.95 11.17 14.29
N ALA A 458 16.79 11.54 15.55
CA ALA A 458 15.51 11.55 16.23
C ALA A 458 14.49 12.52 15.59
N ARG A 459 14.98 13.62 15.02
CA ARG A 459 14.18 14.59 14.25
C ARG A 459 14.46 14.39 12.77
N MET A 460 13.41 14.12 12.01
CA MET A 460 13.52 13.80 10.58
C MET A 460 13.31 15.01 9.65
N ALA A 461 12.77 16.11 10.15
CA ALA A 461 12.51 17.29 9.33
C ALA A 461 13.75 17.76 8.54
N PRO A 462 14.98 17.85 9.12
CA PRO A 462 16.18 18.23 8.37
C PRO A 462 16.53 17.25 7.23
N VAL A 463 16.42 15.95 7.50
CA VAL A 463 16.69 14.91 6.50
C VAL A 463 15.67 14.98 5.34
N LEU A 464 14.39 15.16 5.68
CA LEU A 464 13.32 15.27 4.69
C LEU A 464 13.43 16.55 3.86
N ALA A 465 13.86 17.67 4.48
CA ALA A 465 14.10 18.91 3.76
C ALA A 465 15.24 18.75 2.73
N VAL A 466 16.34 18.09 3.10
CA VAL A 466 17.43 17.76 2.16
C VAL A 466 16.91 16.87 1.05
N LEU A 467 16.24 15.75 1.37
CA LEU A 467 15.69 14.82 0.36
C LEU A 467 14.73 15.51 -0.61
N GLN A 468 13.92 16.45 -0.12
CA GLN A 468 13.01 17.23 -0.97
C GLN A 468 13.75 18.19 -1.91
N ALA A 469 14.90 18.73 -1.48
CA ALA A 469 15.70 19.63 -2.29
C ALA A 469 16.56 18.91 -3.35
N LEU A 470 16.76 17.59 -3.22
CA LEU A 470 17.54 16.80 -4.16
C LEU A 470 16.77 16.54 -5.46
N PRO A 471 17.46 16.48 -6.63
CA PRO A 471 16.87 15.94 -7.85
C PRO A 471 16.37 14.50 -7.63
N PRO A 472 15.18 14.11 -8.14
CA PRO A 472 14.62 12.77 -7.92
C PRO A 472 15.56 11.62 -8.27
N ARG A 473 16.29 11.70 -9.40
CA ARG A 473 17.27 10.68 -9.81
C ARG A 473 18.43 10.52 -8.80
N LEU A 474 18.85 11.61 -8.17
CA LEU A 474 19.87 11.54 -7.12
C LEU A 474 19.30 10.87 -5.86
N THR A 475 18.09 11.22 -5.46
CA THR A 475 17.39 10.55 -4.35
C THR A 475 17.25 9.04 -4.62
N GLU A 476 16.82 8.65 -5.82
CA GLU A 476 16.71 7.25 -6.25
C GLU A 476 18.06 6.51 -6.20
N ARG A 477 19.18 7.20 -6.42
CA ARG A 477 20.53 6.64 -6.32
C ARG A 477 21.00 6.49 -4.87
N LEU A 478 20.61 7.43 -3.99
CA LEU A 478 21.05 7.45 -2.59
C LEU A 478 20.26 6.49 -1.69
N LEU A 479 18.96 6.32 -1.92
CA LEU A 479 18.09 5.50 -1.07
C LEU A 479 18.51 4.02 -0.98
N PRO A 480 18.89 3.31 -2.07
CA PRO A 480 19.38 1.94 -1.97
C PRO A 480 20.66 1.83 -1.14
N GLU A 481 21.53 2.84 -1.21
CA GLU A 481 22.78 2.85 -0.45
C GLU A 481 22.54 3.08 1.05
N LEU A 482 21.60 3.96 1.38
CA LEU A 482 21.14 4.15 2.77
C LEU A 482 20.60 2.82 3.34
N LEU A 483 19.71 2.15 2.61
CA LEU A 483 19.19 0.85 3.04
C LEU A 483 20.30 -0.21 3.13
N GLY A 484 21.24 -0.21 2.19
CA GLY A 484 22.39 -1.13 2.22
C GLY A 484 23.21 -1.00 3.51
N ARG A 485 23.36 0.19 4.05
CA ARG A 485 24.04 0.41 5.36
C ARG A 485 23.24 -0.18 6.53
N LEU A 486 21.91 0.02 6.53
CA LEU A 486 21.02 -0.52 7.56
C LEU A 486 20.99 -2.06 7.56
N TYR A 487 21.18 -2.70 6.40
CA TYR A 487 21.20 -4.15 6.23
C TYR A 487 22.62 -4.74 6.17
N ALA A 488 23.65 -3.98 6.54
CA ALA A 488 25.01 -4.51 6.63
C ALA A 488 25.08 -5.61 7.71
N LEU A 489 25.69 -6.73 7.38
CA LEU A 489 25.96 -7.80 8.35
C LEU A 489 26.99 -7.28 9.36
N SER A 490 26.68 -7.36 10.64
CA SER A 490 27.57 -7.02 11.75
C SER A 490 28.56 -8.14 12.06
#